data_d545d89e517ef1e6c19de2e756c02f74
#
_entry.id   d545d89e517ef1e6c19de2e756c02f74
#
_cell.length_a   1.000
_cell.length_b   1.000
_cell.length_c   1.000
_cell.angle_alpha   90.00
_cell.angle_beta   90.00
_cell.angle_gamma   90.00
#
_symmetry.space_group_name_H-M   'P 1'
#
loop_
_entity.id
_entity.type
_entity.pdbx_description
1 polymer ?
#
loop_
_entity_poly.entity_id
_entity_poly.type
_entity_poly.pdbx_seq_one_letter_code
_entity_poly.pdbx_strand_id
1 'polypeptide(L)'
;MLAPQLTETEKQTMMTEVFLGYNHNLELADGEFYDMENLSADAYPLLSPRPSRGTAQAIEGVQGILAKDALCWVQDQALYINGASMEAHMPSVSISAGQKQLISMGAYLCIFPDGIYFNTEKYSDNGYMGQENTVNAASTNIDISLCLVDGTALTVSYTQASQPESPSNGQYWLDTSGKLHTLKQWAEATSQWVSVPTVYLKLSANGIGKGFKQYDGIRLSGLTGNEQIEKLNGSQILYDVGDNYIVIVGLVDETAKVTSGTVKTARKVPSMDFITESGNRLWGCKYGVADGETVNEIYCCKLGDFKNWECYQGVSTDSWRASCGTDGKWTGAATLADSPVFFKEDCFHRVYPSATGAHQVVVQKCAGVQNGSAKSLVVVDDRLYYKSRMGVCVYDGSLPQEIGSCFGTKLYYNAVAGGVRGKYFISMEDEAHVWSLFVYDTRKGLWHREDATHAEAFARVDDELYFLEDGTLRTVYGSVGTLEGPACWMAETGIMTYGLVGKKYVSRINLRMQLPKGSSVDFWVQYDSDGVWRHCGHIEGRGLRTFLLPIRPARCDHLKFRLTGKGEMKLFSLARVLEAGSDA
;
A
#
# COMPACT_ATOMS: atom_id res chain seq x y z
N MET A 1 -37.54 -74.22 7.74
CA MET A 1 -36.71 -73.12 7.24
C MET A 1 -36.95 -71.90 8.13
N LEU A 2 -35.98 -71.53 8.93
CA LEU A 2 -36.02 -70.27 9.67
C LEU A 2 -35.75 -69.16 8.67
N ALA A 3 -36.67 -68.21 8.55
CA ALA A 3 -36.43 -67.03 7.75
C ALA A 3 -35.20 -66.30 8.32
N PRO A 4 -34.28 -65.85 7.46
CA PRO A 4 -33.14 -65.06 7.96
C PRO A 4 -33.68 -63.82 8.67
N GLN A 5 -33.24 -63.59 9.89
CA GLN A 5 -33.49 -62.33 10.61
C GLN A 5 -32.81 -61.21 9.78
N LEU A 6 -33.62 -60.33 9.22
CA LEU A 6 -33.11 -59.09 8.69
C LEU A 6 -32.53 -58.29 9.85
N THR A 7 -31.24 -58.24 9.96
CA THR A 7 -30.54 -57.29 10.84
C THR A 7 -30.92 -55.88 10.42
N GLU A 8 -31.51 -55.12 11.34
CA GLU A 8 -31.71 -53.69 11.08
C GLU A 8 -30.37 -53.03 10.75
N THR A 9 -30.30 -52.36 9.63
CA THR A 9 -29.10 -51.59 9.26
C THR A 9 -28.87 -50.52 10.30
N GLU A 10 -27.66 -50.44 10.82
CA GLU A 10 -27.29 -49.42 11.79
C GLU A 10 -27.44 -48.03 11.19
N LYS A 11 -28.30 -47.20 11.81
CA LYS A 11 -28.58 -45.85 11.37
C LYS A 11 -27.73 -44.87 12.19
N GLN A 12 -26.96 -44.05 11.51
CA GLN A 12 -26.17 -43.01 12.13
C GLN A 12 -26.68 -41.64 11.69
N THR A 13 -26.97 -40.75 12.66
CA THR A 13 -27.37 -39.37 12.36
C THR A 13 -26.16 -38.47 12.60
N MET A 14 -25.80 -37.71 11.57
CA MET A 14 -24.77 -36.67 11.65
C MET A 14 -25.40 -35.30 11.45
N MET A 15 -24.99 -34.32 12.24
CA MET A 15 -25.52 -32.98 12.20
C MET A 15 -24.38 -31.93 12.19
N THR A 16 -24.41 -31.05 11.21
CA THR A 16 -23.53 -29.88 11.11
C THR A 16 -24.30 -28.65 11.57
N GLU A 17 -23.81 -27.95 12.59
CA GLU A 17 -24.42 -26.72 13.15
C GLU A 17 -23.45 -25.54 13.12
N VAL A 18 -22.17 -25.79 12.82
CA VAL A 18 -21.13 -24.76 12.70
C VAL A 18 -20.56 -24.82 11.28
N PHE A 19 -20.63 -23.70 10.57
CA PHE A 19 -20.17 -23.62 9.19
C PHE A 19 -18.86 -22.85 9.15
N LEU A 20 -17.79 -23.52 8.63
CA LEU A 20 -16.41 -23.09 8.74
C LEU A 20 -15.86 -22.37 7.49
N GLY A 21 -16.73 -22.15 6.48
CA GLY A 21 -16.37 -21.39 5.29
C GLY A 21 -15.68 -22.19 4.21
N TYR A 22 -14.86 -21.52 3.41
CA TYR A 22 -14.20 -22.03 2.21
C TYR A 22 -12.93 -22.82 2.53
N ASN A 23 -12.82 -24.02 1.98
CA ASN A 23 -11.62 -24.83 2.02
C ASN A 23 -11.53 -25.72 0.77
N HIS A 24 -10.64 -25.42 -0.17
CA HIS A 24 -10.48 -26.10 -1.44
C HIS A 24 -9.49 -27.27 -1.40
N ASN A 25 -9.19 -27.81 -0.22
CA ASN A 25 -8.41 -29.02 -0.04
C ASN A 25 -9.26 -30.27 -0.37
N LEU A 26 -8.59 -31.40 -0.58
CA LEU A 26 -9.28 -32.66 -0.85
C LEU A 26 -9.94 -33.26 0.41
N GLU A 27 -9.33 -33.04 1.56
CA GLU A 27 -9.86 -33.43 2.87
C GLU A 27 -10.42 -32.21 3.59
N LEU A 28 -11.71 -32.27 3.96
CA LEU A 28 -12.41 -31.17 4.61
C LEU A 28 -13.00 -31.63 5.95
N ALA A 29 -13.00 -30.71 6.92
CA ALA A 29 -13.76 -30.90 8.15
C ALA A 29 -15.27 -30.73 7.88
N ASP A 30 -16.10 -31.33 8.76
CA ASP A 30 -17.55 -31.10 8.68
C ASP A 30 -17.87 -29.61 8.92
N GLY A 31 -18.66 -29.03 8.04
CA GLY A 31 -18.94 -27.59 8.03
C GLY A 31 -18.07 -26.74 7.12
N GLU A 32 -17.01 -27.29 6.56
CA GLU A 32 -16.24 -26.64 5.49
C GLU A 32 -16.86 -26.92 4.11
N PHE A 33 -16.65 -25.99 3.18
CA PHE A 33 -17.14 -26.10 1.81
C PHE A 33 -15.97 -26.07 0.83
N TYR A 34 -15.97 -27.07 -0.08
CA TYR A 34 -14.96 -27.19 -1.14
C TYR A 34 -15.02 -26.03 -2.13
N ASP A 35 -16.24 -25.59 -2.42
CA ASP A 35 -16.49 -24.38 -3.21
C ASP A 35 -17.72 -23.64 -2.66
N MET A 36 -17.70 -22.32 -2.81
CA MET A 36 -18.82 -21.47 -2.40
C MET A 36 -18.86 -20.20 -3.22
N GLU A 37 -20.05 -19.59 -3.29
CA GLU A 37 -20.29 -18.36 -4.02
C GLU A 37 -21.25 -17.47 -3.25
N ASN A 38 -20.93 -16.19 -3.13
CA ASN A 38 -21.76 -15.16 -2.50
C ASN A 38 -22.25 -15.50 -1.07
N LEU A 39 -21.41 -16.17 -0.29
CA LEU A 39 -21.67 -16.50 1.11
C LEU A 39 -20.70 -15.75 2.03
N SER A 40 -21.09 -15.59 3.28
CA SER A 40 -20.32 -14.86 4.28
C SER A 40 -20.40 -15.47 5.68
N ALA A 41 -19.45 -15.08 6.56
CA ALA A 41 -19.42 -15.41 7.97
C ALA A 41 -20.26 -14.46 8.84
N ASP A 42 -21.07 -13.56 8.29
CA ASP A 42 -21.75 -12.52 9.07
C ASP A 42 -22.70 -13.10 10.11
N ALA A 43 -23.33 -14.20 9.80
CA ALA A 43 -24.22 -14.91 10.72
C ALA A 43 -23.56 -16.07 11.49
N TYR A 44 -22.21 -16.18 11.49
CA TYR A 44 -21.49 -17.27 12.17
C TYR A 44 -22.04 -17.53 13.59
N PRO A 45 -22.25 -18.79 14.01
CA PRO A 45 -21.85 -20.05 13.35
C PRO A 45 -22.76 -20.49 12.19
N LEU A 46 -23.80 -19.75 11.86
CA LEU A 46 -24.72 -20.03 10.77
C LEU A 46 -24.07 -19.61 9.43
N LEU A 47 -24.55 -20.21 8.34
CA LEU A 47 -24.19 -19.79 7.00
C LEU A 47 -25.23 -18.78 6.47
N SER A 48 -24.79 -17.70 5.86
CA SER A 48 -25.64 -16.69 5.23
C SER A 48 -25.04 -16.15 3.94
N PRO A 49 -25.85 -15.63 3.01
CA PRO A 49 -25.33 -14.86 1.88
C PRO A 49 -24.59 -13.60 2.34
N ARG A 50 -23.69 -13.08 1.47
CA ARG A 50 -23.10 -11.77 1.65
C ARG A 50 -24.13 -10.65 1.55
N PRO A 51 -23.84 -9.47 2.09
CA PRO A 51 -24.65 -8.27 1.85
C PRO A 51 -24.75 -7.91 0.36
N SER A 52 -25.85 -7.24 -0.02
CA SER A 52 -25.99 -6.67 -1.35
C SER A 52 -25.01 -5.53 -1.56
N ARG A 53 -24.35 -5.52 -2.72
CA ARG A 53 -23.43 -4.47 -3.13
C ARG A 53 -24.18 -3.29 -3.75
N GLY A 54 -23.54 -2.11 -3.74
CA GLY A 54 -24.04 -0.92 -4.40
C GLY A 54 -23.24 -0.58 -5.65
N THR A 55 -23.90 0.01 -6.65
CA THR A 55 -23.23 0.64 -7.81
C THR A 55 -23.28 2.15 -7.61
N ALA A 56 -22.12 2.76 -7.33
CA ALA A 56 -22.04 4.18 -7.00
C ALA A 56 -22.03 5.05 -8.25
N GLN A 57 -21.06 4.83 -9.16
CA GLN A 57 -20.96 5.56 -10.42
C GLN A 57 -20.04 4.87 -11.43
N ALA A 58 -20.18 5.21 -12.71
CA ALA A 58 -19.21 4.84 -13.75
C ALA A 58 -18.02 5.81 -13.72
N ILE A 59 -16.80 5.27 -13.71
CA ILE A 59 -15.53 6.00 -13.76
C ILE A 59 -14.54 5.20 -14.60
N GLU A 60 -14.38 5.55 -15.85
CA GLU A 60 -13.44 4.87 -16.76
C GLU A 60 -12.05 5.51 -16.69
N GLY A 61 -11.01 4.77 -17.02
CA GLY A 61 -9.65 5.32 -17.15
C GLY A 61 -8.99 5.74 -15.84
N VAL A 62 -9.36 5.14 -14.70
CA VAL A 62 -8.79 5.46 -13.38
C VAL A 62 -7.31 5.06 -13.32
N GLN A 63 -6.46 6.05 -13.04
CA GLN A 63 -5.02 5.89 -12.95
C GLN A 63 -4.53 5.60 -11.52
N GLY A 64 -5.31 5.98 -10.50
CA GLY A 64 -5.03 5.75 -9.09
C GLY A 64 -6.19 6.20 -8.23
N ILE A 65 -6.37 5.56 -7.07
CA ILE A 65 -7.46 5.86 -6.13
C ILE A 65 -6.93 5.82 -4.69
N LEU A 66 -7.43 6.71 -3.85
CA LEU A 66 -7.12 6.78 -2.43
C LEU A 66 -8.34 7.30 -1.66
N ALA A 67 -8.58 6.76 -0.49
CA ALA A 67 -9.50 7.35 0.47
C ALA A 67 -8.73 8.25 1.45
N LYS A 68 -9.07 9.54 1.46
CA LYS A 68 -8.61 10.56 2.40
C LYS A 68 -9.78 11.49 2.67
N ASP A 69 -10.32 11.53 3.87
CA ASP A 69 -11.54 12.27 4.24
C ASP A 69 -12.74 12.05 3.28
N ALA A 70 -12.45 11.87 1.99
CA ALA A 70 -13.34 11.52 0.91
C ALA A 70 -12.61 10.63 -0.10
N LEU A 71 -13.35 10.06 -1.04
CA LEU A 71 -12.77 9.29 -2.13
C LEU A 71 -12.07 10.23 -3.12
N CYS A 72 -10.78 10.00 -3.35
CA CYS A 72 -9.94 10.74 -4.28
C CYS A 72 -9.44 9.81 -5.37
N TRP A 73 -9.48 10.24 -6.63
CA TRP A 73 -8.92 9.47 -7.73
C TRP A 73 -8.36 10.35 -8.84
N VAL A 74 -7.46 9.81 -9.62
CA VAL A 74 -7.00 10.40 -10.86
C VAL A 74 -7.63 9.64 -12.01
N GLN A 75 -8.30 10.35 -12.90
CA GLN A 75 -8.97 9.85 -14.11
C GLN A 75 -8.66 10.77 -15.27
N ASP A 76 -8.26 10.22 -16.41
CA ASP A 76 -7.95 10.99 -17.63
C ASP A 76 -7.04 12.20 -17.36
N GLN A 77 -6.03 11.99 -16.49
CA GLN A 77 -5.04 13.01 -16.09
C GLN A 77 -5.64 14.18 -15.28
N ALA A 78 -6.84 14.04 -14.75
CA ALA A 78 -7.46 15.00 -13.85
C ALA A 78 -7.66 14.40 -12.45
N LEU A 79 -7.47 15.22 -11.40
CA LEU A 79 -7.76 14.84 -10.02
C LEU A 79 -9.22 15.08 -9.70
N TYR A 80 -9.86 14.07 -9.11
CA TYR A 80 -11.23 14.14 -8.59
C TYR A 80 -11.25 13.92 -7.09
N ILE A 81 -12.06 14.69 -6.38
CA ILE A 81 -12.33 14.53 -4.94
C ILE A 81 -13.84 14.49 -4.75
N ASN A 82 -14.34 13.40 -4.19
CA ASN A 82 -15.78 13.18 -3.99
C ASN A 82 -16.63 13.45 -5.24
N GLY A 83 -16.14 13.04 -6.41
CA GLY A 83 -16.82 13.21 -7.70
C GLY A 83 -16.61 14.57 -8.39
N ALA A 84 -16.03 15.55 -7.73
CA ALA A 84 -15.75 16.86 -8.30
C ALA A 84 -14.34 16.92 -8.91
N SER A 85 -14.21 17.43 -10.15
CA SER A 85 -12.91 17.68 -10.77
C SER A 85 -12.20 18.85 -10.09
N MET A 86 -10.90 18.67 -9.82
CA MET A 86 -10.03 19.70 -9.25
C MET A 86 -9.24 20.49 -10.31
N GLU A 87 -9.45 20.24 -11.58
CA GLU A 87 -8.71 20.84 -12.70
C GLU A 87 -8.72 22.38 -12.65
N ALA A 88 -9.87 22.99 -12.36
CA ALA A 88 -10.00 24.45 -12.25
C ALA A 88 -9.16 25.05 -11.11
N HIS A 89 -8.81 24.26 -10.09
CA HIS A 89 -7.97 24.67 -8.97
C HIS A 89 -6.47 24.43 -9.22
N MET A 90 -6.12 23.69 -10.27
CA MET A 90 -4.75 23.27 -10.61
C MET A 90 -4.28 23.79 -11.99
N PRO A 91 -4.46 25.08 -12.35
CA PRO A 91 -4.23 25.56 -13.71
C PRO A 91 -2.75 25.50 -14.15
N SER A 92 -1.82 25.38 -13.22
CA SER A 92 -0.37 25.34 -13.48
C SER A 92 0.23 23.93 -13.33
N VAL A 93 -0.60 22.90 -13.16
CA VAL A 93 -0.18 21.53 -12.90
C VAL A 93 -0.77 20.61 -13.96
N SER A 94 0.04 19.71 -14.49
CA SER A 94 -0.39 18.69 -15.45
C SER A 94 -0.05 17.31 -14.94
N ILE A 95 -1.04 16.45 -14.77
CA ILE A 95 -0.87 15.06 -14.41
C ILE A 95 -0.56 14.26 -15.67
N SER A 96 0.48 13.43 -15.65
CA SER A 96 0.86 12.62 -16.81
C SER A 96 -0.04 11.38 -16.97
N ALA A 97 0.03 10.73 -18.12
CA ALA A 97 -0.65 9.45 -18.34
C ALA A 97 0.00 8.31 -17.53
N GLY A 98 -0.71 7.19 -17.37
CA GLY A 98 -0.24 5.98 -16.68
C GLY A 98 -0.65 5.91 -15.22
N GLN A 99 -0.32 4.78 -14.59
CA GLN A 99 -0.69 4.48 -13.20
C GLN A 99 -0.09 5.47 -12.20
N LYS A 100 -0.86 5.81 -11.18
CA LYS A 100 -0.47 6.74 -10.12
C LYS A 100 -0.53 6.06 -8.76
N GLN A 101 0.44 6.40 -7.93
CA GLN A 101 0.35 6.16 -6.50
C GLN A 101 -0.10 7.46 -5.84
N LEU A 102 -1.26 7.39 -5.21
CA LEU A 102 -1.79 8.49 -4.40
C LEU A 102 -1.44 8.20 -2.94
N ILE A 103 -0.92 9.18 -2.24
CA ILE A 103 -0.61 9.09 -0.82
C ILE A 103 -0.95 10.40 -0.11
N SER A 104 -1.42 10.31 1.12
CA SER A 104 -1.73 11.48 1.94
C SER A 104 -0.65 11.71 3.01
N MET A 105 -0.35 12.98 3.27
CA MET A 105 0.44 13.43 4.41
C MET A 105 -0.19 14.69 4.98
N GLY A 106 -0.79 14.58 6.16
CA GLY A 106 -1.60 15.66 6.73
C GLY A 106 -2.72 16.10 5.79
N ALA A 107 -2.85 17.41 5.54
CA ALA A 107 -3.84 17.98 4.62
C ALA A 107 -3.51 17.74 3.13
N TYR A 108 -2.35 17.19 2.81
CA TYR A 108 -1.88 17.08 1.43
C TYR A 108 -2.15 15.70 0.84
N LEU A 109 -2.62 15.69 -0.40
CA LEU A 109 -2.64 14.56 -1.31
C LEU A 109 -1.45 14.69 -2.25
N CYS A 110 -0.63 13.66 -2.33
CA CYS A 110 0.56 13.59 -3.16
C CYS A 110 0.36 12.58 -4.29
N ILE A 111 0.75 12.95 -5.52
CA ILE A 111 0.56 12.15 -6.75
C ILE A 111 1.93 11.79 -7.31
N PHE A 112 2.23 10.50 -7.36
CA PHE A 112 3.48 9.96 -7.90
C PHE A 112 3.22 9.11 -9.15
N PRO A 113 4.14 9.06 -10.14
CA PRO A 113 5.51 9.62 -10.10
C PRO A 113 5.61 11.11 -10.44
N ASP A 114 4.51 11.82 -10.72
CA ASP A 114 4.54 13.21 -11.20
C ASP A 114 5.11 14.20 -10.16
N GLY A 115 5.20 13.81 -8.89
CA GLY A 115 5.68 14.70 -7.82
C GLY A 115 4.77 15.92 -7.62
N ILE A 116 3.48 15.73 -7.74
CA ILE A 116 2.45 16.76 -7.57
C ILE A 116 1.89 16.68 -6.16
N TYR A 117 1.52 17.82 -5.59
CA TYR A 117 0.78 17.91 -4.34
C TYR A 117 -0.46 18.77 -4.48
N PHE A 118 -1.48 18.42 -3.72
CA PHE A 118 -2.74 19.16 -3.62
C PHE A 118 -3.21 19.20 -2.16
N ASN A 119 -3.48 20.41 -1.63
CA ASN A 119 -4.00 20.58 -0.30
C ASN A 119 -5.53 20.45 -0.30
N THR A 120 -6.06 19.40 0.36
CA THR A 120 -7.50 19.11 0.37
C THR A 120 -8.32 20.05 1.27
N GLU A 121 -7.67 20.85 2.13
CA GLU A 121 -8.32 21.87 2.94
C GLU A 121 -8.21 23.28 2.31
N LYS A 122 -7.16 23.50 1.47
CA LYS A 122 -6.89 24.77 0.83
C LYS A 122 -6.55 24.55 -0.65
N TYR A 123 -7.53 24.49 -1.50
CA TYR A 123 -7.40 24.12 -2.93
C TYR A 123 -6.45 25.01 -3.75
N SER A 124 -6.19 26.25 -3.28
CA SER A 124 -5.21 27.14 -3.92
C SER A 124 -3.75 26.77 -3.62
N ASP A 125 -3.50 25.87 -2.65
CA ASP A 125 -2.17 25.38 -2.31
C ASP A 125 -1.93 24.03 -2.98
N ASN A 126 -1.46 24.10 -4.22
CA ASN A 126 -1.11 22.94 -5.05
C ASN A 126 0.09 23.28 -5.93
N GLY A 127 0.72 22.26 -6.53
CA GLY A 127 1.87 22.47 -7.40
C GLY A 127 2.74 21.24 -7.53
N TYR A 128 3.96 21.44 -8.03
CA TYR A 128 4.99 20.44 -8.08
C TYR A 128 5.86 20.47 -6.81
N MET A 129 6.24 19.30 -6.31
CA MET A 129 7.16 19.16 -5.17
C MET A 129 8.57 19.57 -5.58
N GLY A 130 9.00 19.18 -6.79
CA GLY A 130 10.25 19.56 -7.38
C GLY A 130 10.26 21.02 -7.84
N GLN A 131 11.44 21.64 -7.87
CA GLN A 131 11.67 22.99 -8.38
C GLN A 131 13.03 23.02 -9.06
N GLU A 132 13.12 23.55 -10.26
CA GLU A 132 14.41 23.77 -10.95
C GLU A 132 14.48 25.19 -11.47
N ASN A 133 15.58 25.89 -11.17
CA ASN A 133 15.91 27.16 -11.79
C ASN A 133 17.20 27.00 -12.60
N THR A 134 17.24 27.64 -13.74
CA THR A 134 18.38 27.60 -14.66
C THR A 134 18.86 29.03 -14.93
N VAL A 135 20.14 29.28 -14.69
CA VAL A 135 20.80 30.57 -14.95
C VAL A 135 21.86 30.37 -16.00
N ASN A 136 21.79 31.12 -17.08
CA ASN A 136 22.86 31.19 -18.08
C ASN A 136 23.88 32.22 -17.63
N ALA A 137 25.07 31.75 -17.14
CA ALA A 137 26.09 32.60 -16.59
C ALA A 137 26.77 33.52 -17.64
N ALA A 138 26.64 33.20 -18.93
CA ALA A 138 27.17 34.07 -20.00
C ALA A 138 26.27 35.31 -20.22
N SER A 139 24.97 35.22 -19.91
CA SER A 139 24.05 36.37 -20.04
C SER A 139 23.83 37.10 -18.72
N THR A 140 23.93 36.40 -17.61
CA THR A 140 23.73 36.93 -16.26
C THR A 140 24.82 36.35 -15.35
N ASN A 141 25.86 37.11 -15.07
CA ASN A 141 26.93 36.66 -14.19
C ASN A 141 26.38 36.17 -12.85
N ILE A 142 27.01 35.15 -12.27
CA ILE A 142 26.72 34.75 -10.90
C ILE A 142 27.84 35.30 -10.01
N ASP A 143 27.48 36.25 -9.17
CA ASP A 143 28.39 36.82 -8.20
C ASP A 143 28.43 35.95 -6.93
N ILE A 144 29.63 35.57 -6.50
CA ILE A 144 29.91 34.77 -5.31
C ILE A 144 30.70 35.56 -4.32
N SER A 145 30.19 35.74 -3.11
CA SER A 145 30.84 36.50 -2.06
C SER A 145 30.63 35.91 -0.67
N LEU A 146 31.56 36.16 0.25
CA LEU A 146 31.40 35.83 1.66
C LEU A 146 30.24 36.66 2.28
N CYS A 147 29.48 36.03 3.12
CA CYS A 147 28.36 36.67 3.81
C CYS A 147 28.14 36.09 5.23
N LEU A 148 27.29 36.74 5.99
CA LEU A 148 26.67 36.17 7.20
C LEU A 148 25.52 35.26 6.83
N VAL A 149 24.97 34.53 7.79
CA VAL A 149 23.86 33.57 7.59
C VAL A 149 22.62 34.20 6.98
N ASP A 150 22.40 35.49 7.20
CA ASP A 150 21.29 36.29 6.67
C ASP A 150 21.58 36.93 5.31
N GLY A 151 22.67 36.54 4.65
CA GLY A 151 23.08 37.10 3.37
C GLY A 151 23.70 38.49 3.42
N THR A 152 23.90 39.06 4.61
CA THR A 152 24.62 40.32 4.78
C THR A 152 26.09 40.15 4.40
N ALA A 153 26.64 41.07 3.59
CA ALA A 153 28.01 40.97 3.13
C ALA A 153 29.01 40.93 4.29
N LEU A 154 29.97 40.00 4.22
CA LEU A 154 31.05 39.86 5.17
C LEU A 154 32.33 40.43 4.55
N THR A 155 32.96 41.39 5.24
CA THR A 155 34.23 41.99 4.80
C THR A 155 35.40 41.32 5.50
N VAL A 156 36.28 40.69 4.74
CA VAL A 156 37.55 40.14 5.25
C VAL A 156 38.56 41.26 5.33
N SER A 157 39.11 41.50 6.53
CA SER A 157 40.09 42.57 6.76
C SER A 157 41.49 42.17 6.37
N TYR A 158 41.83 40.88 6.48
CA TYR A 158 43.16 40.35 6.20
C TYR A 158 43.05 39.02 5.42
N THR A 159 43.83 38.90 4.35
CA THR A 159 44.01 37.64 3.60
C THR A 159 45.48 37.37 3.51
N GLN A 160 46.01 36.50 4.38
CA GLN A 160 47.46 36.25 4.47
C GLN A 160 47.76 34.97 5.25
N ALA A 161 48.98 34.42 5.06
CA ALA A 161 49.42 33.20 5.74
C ALA A 161 49.92 33.44 7.18
N SER A 162 50.37 34.66 7.48
CA SER A 162 50.82 35.02 8.83
C SER A 162 49.74 35.71 9.63
N GLN A 163 49.76 35.49 10.95
CA GLN A 163 48.80 36.13 11.84
C GLN A 163 48.90 37.66 11.75
N PRO A 164 47.79 38.40 11.52
CA PRO A 164 47.78 39.86 11.50
C PRO A 164 48.17 40.46 12.84
N GLU A 165 48.93 41.56 12.78
CA GLU A 165 49.32 42.34 13.93
C GLU A 165 48.28 43.46 14.23
N SER A 166 48.03 43.73 15.50
CA SER A 166 47.13 44.81 15.97
C SER A 166 45.72 44.81 15.38
N PRO A 167 44.96 43.69 15.45
CA PRO A 167 43.58 43.63 14.97
C PRO A 167 42.63 44.39 15.91
N SER A 168 41.51 44.84 15.35
CA SER A 168 40.36 45.36 16.11
C SER A 168 39.30 44.28 16.34
N ASN A 169 38.51 44.44 17.41
CA ASN A 169 37.47 43.47 17.74
C ASN A 169 36.48 43.24 16.60
N GLY A 170 36.21 41.99 16.34
CA GLY A 170 35.26 41.56 15.29
C GLY A 170 35.82 41.53 13.85
N GLN A 171 37.08 41.96 13.61
CA GLN A 171 37.69 41.83 12.29
C GLN A 171 37.90 40.39 11.87
N TYR A 172 37.82 40.15 10.56
CA TYR A 172 37.97 38.83 9.98
C TYR A 172 39.30 38.69 9.27
N TRP A 173 39.94 37.55 9.47
CA TRP A 173 41.20 37.14 8.81
C TRP A 173 40.97 35.80 8.09
N LEU A 174 41.22 35.78 6.78
CA LEU A 174 41.32 34.56 6.01
C LEU A 174 42.76 34.05 6.11
N ASP A 175 42.94 33.00 6.89
CA ASP A 175 44.22 32.33 7.10
C ASP A 175 44.53 31.41 5.92
N THR A 176 45.55 31.75 5.13
CA THR A 176 45.96 31.00 3.95
C THR A 176 47.23 30.18 4.20
N SER A 177 47.64 29.97 5.45
CA SER A 177 48.87 29.23 5.81
C SER A 177 48.80 27.74 5.53
N GLY A 178 47.58 27.14 5.52
CA GLY A 178 47.36 25.73 5.27
C GLY A 178 46.84 25.45 3.85
N LYS A 179 46.79 24.15 3.48
CA LYS A 179 46.14 23.72 2.23
C LYS A 179 44.62 24.00 2.23
N LEU A 180 44.00 23.97 3.40
CA LEU A 180 42.63 24.38 3.61
C LEU A 180 42.65 25.72 4.32
N HIS A 181 42.18 26.75 3.64
CA HIS A 181 42.07 28.08 4.21
C HIS A 181 40.96 28.11 5.25
N THR A 182 41.12 28.94 6.29
CA THR A 182 40.18 29.07 7.38
C THR A 182 39.86 30.52 7.66
N LEU A 183 38.56 30.83 7.82
CA LEU A 183 38.14 32.16 8.27
C LEU A 183 38.21 32.24 9.79
N LYS A 184 38.88 33.28 10.29
CA LYS A 184 39.01 33.55 11.72
C LYS A 184 38.46 34.94 12.05
N GLN A 185 37.93 35.10 13.24
CA GLN A 185 37.47 36.40 13.77
C GLN A 185 38.28 36.75 15.01
N TRP A 186 38.69 37.99 15.11
CA TRP A 186 39.38 38.47 16.30
C TRP A 186 38.40 38.64 17.46
N ALA A 187 38.68 38.00 18.59
CA ALA A 187 37.97 38.11 19.84
C ALA A 187 38.83 38.89 20.84
N GLU A 188 38.53 40.17 21.05
CA GLU A 188 39.28 41.05 21.94
C GLU A 188 39.24 40.54 23.40
N ALA A 189 38.13 39.99 23.85
CA ALA A 189 37.96 39.43 25.19
C ALA A 189 39.00 38.34 25.55
N THR A 190 39.45 37.57 24.55
CA THR A 190 40.44 36.51 24.72
C THR A 190 41.79 36.87 24.10
N SER A 191 41.86 38.00 23.40
CA SER A 191 43.03 38.42 22.60
C SER A 191 43.52 37.31 21.64
N GLN A 192 42.58 36.63 20.98
CA GLN A 192 42.86 35.50 20.09
C GLN A 192 42.03 35.56 18.80
N TRP A 193 42.64 35.02 17.73
CA TRP A 193 41.89 34.70 16.52
C TRP A 193 41.16 33.39 16.70
N VAL A 194 39.82 33.43 16.66
CA VAL A 194 38.93 32.28 16.82
C VAL A 194 38.43 31.86 15.46
N SER A 195 38.55 30.58 15.13
CA SER A 195 38.03 30.04 13.88
C SER A 195 36.49 30.18 13.81
N VAL A 196 36.00 30.67 12.69
CA VAL A 196 34.57 30.74 12.39
C VAL A 196 34.09 29.33 12.03
N PRO A 197 33.19 28.70 12.81
CA PRO A 197 32.88 27.28 12.64
C PRO A 197 32.12 27.00 11.35
N THR A 198 31.33 27.95 10.84
CA THR A 198 30.56 27.82 9.60
C THR A 198 30.68 29.12 8.81
N VAL A 199 31.13 29.02 7.57
CA VAL A 199 31.27 30.15 6.65
C VAL A 199 30.19 30.07 5.59
N TYR A 200 29.61 31.19 5.25
CA TYR A 200 28.52 31.27 4.28
C TYR A 200 28.92 32.04 3.04
N LEU A 201 28.39 31.62 1.91
CA LEU A 201 28.55 32.25 0.62
C LEU A 201 27.18 32.67 0.07
N LYS A 202 27.10 33.89 -0.40
CA LYS A 202 25.97 34.40 -1.17
C LYS A 202 26.28 34.26 -2.67
N LEU A 203 25.43 33.51 -3.36
CA LEU A 203 25.41 33.42 -4.82
C LEU A 203 24.28 34.28 -5.33
N SER A 204 24.58 35.30 -6.12
CA SER A 204 23.58 36.25 -6.61
C SER A 204 23.51 36.20 -8.15
N ALA A 205 22.31 35.91 -8.66
CA ALA A 205 21.94 35.94 -10.06
C ALA A 205 20.43 36.02 -10.22
N ASN A 206 19.95 36.60 -11.32
CA ASN A 206 18.52 36.74 -11.55
C ASN A 206 17.82 35.37 -11.60
N GLY A 207 16.84 35.16 -10.72
CA GLY A 207 16.00 33.98 -10.65
C GLY A 207 16.64 32.75 -10.00
N ILE A 208 17.90 32.81 -9.50
CA ILE A 208 18.62 31.65 -8.97
C ILE A 208 17.91 31.01 -7.74
N GLY A 209 17.25 31.81 -6.92
CA GLY A 209 16.57 31.34 -5.70
C GLY A 209 15.04 31.31 -5.80
N LYS A 210 14.47 31.61 -6.97
CA LYS A 210 13.02 31.73 -7.14
C LYS A 210 12.29 30.44 -6.80
N GLY A 211 11.26 30.54 -5.94
CA GLY A 211 10.41 29.41 -5.56
C GLY A 211 10.99 28.47 -4.50
N PHE A 212 12.20 28.72 -4.03
CA PHE A 212 12.79 28.03 -2.88
C PHE A 212 12.46 28.76 -1.57
N LYS A 213 12.67 28.06 -0.46
CA LYS A 213 12.50 28.56 0.90
C LYS A 213 13.78 28.32 1.71
N GLN A 214 13.92 29.07 2.79
CA GLN A 214 14.97 28.84 3.77
C GLN A 214 14.92 27.39 4.26
N TYR A 215 16.07 26.76 4.37
CA TYR A 215 16.30 25.37 4.73
C TYR A 215 15.78 24.33 3.70
N ASP A 216 15.51 24.74 2.45
CA ASP A 216 15.37 23.78 1.38
C ASP A 216 16.71 23.12 1.07
N GLY A 217 16.69 21.81 0.86
CA GLY A 217 17.82 21.07 0.29
C GLY A 217 17.77 21.15 -1.24
N ILE A 218 18.84 21.59 -1.85
CA ILE A 218 18.95 21.72 -3.30
C ILE A 218 20.18 20.99 -3.84
N ARG A 219 20.13 20.63 -5.11
CA ARG A 219 21.29 20.22 -5.88
C ARG A 219 21.76 21.38 -6.77
N LEU A 220 22.97 21.85 -6.51
CA LEU A 220 23.63 22.89 -7.29
C LEU A 220 24.55 22.23 -8.33
N SER A 221 24.51 22.68 -9.57
CA SER A 221 25.35 22.12 -10.64
C SER A 221 25.69 23.14 -11.71
N GLY A 222 26.79 22.90 -12.42
CA GLY A 222 27.22 23.74 -13.53
C GLY A 222 28.02 24.97 -13.12
N LEU A 223 28.43 25.11 -11.84
CA LEU A 223 29.42 26.09 -11.44
C LEU A 223 30.77 25.67 -11.99
N THR A 224 31.45 26.58 -12.68
CA THR A 224 32.78 26.40 -13.28
C THR A 224 33.69 27.52 -12.82
N GLY A 225 34.98 27.23 -12.69
CA GLY A 225 35.99 28.22 -12.27
C GLY A 225 37.17 27.57 -11.61
N ASN A 226 37.59 28.07 -10.45
CA ASN A 226 38.60 27.44 -9.65
C ASN A 226 38.03 26.26 -8.82
N GLU A 227 38.96 25.47 -8.23
CA GLU A 227 38.57 24.28 -7.44
C GLU A 227 37.59 24.58 -6.29
N GLN A 228 37.69 25.76 -5.67
CA GLN A 228 36.80 26.17 -4.58
C GLN A 228 35.37 26.37 -5.08
N ILE A 229 35.19 26.98 -6.26
CA ILE A 229 33.86 27.20 -6.87
C ILE A 229 33.28 25.88 -7.35
N GLU A 230 34.08 25.02 -7.99
CA GLU A 230 33.59 23.72 -8.48
C GLU A 230 33.16 22.79 -7.35
N LYS A 231 33.79 22.87 -6.18
CA LYS A 231 33.39 22.13 -4.97
C LYS A 231 32.05 22.54 -4.40
N LEU A 232 31.48 23.69 -4.78
CA LEU A 232 30.14 24.10 -4.37
C LEU A 232 29.06 23.32 -5.11
N ASN A 233 29.36 22.67 -6.24
CA ASN A 233 28.42 21.77 -6.91
C ASN A 233 28.10 20.57 -6.02
N GLY A 234 26.83 20.11 -6.07
CA GLY A 234 26.34 19.00 -5.26
C GLY A 234 25.17 19.41 -4.38
N SER A 235 24.91 18.62 -3.34
CA SER A 235 23.82 18.90 -2.38
C SER A 235 24.19 20.07 -1.48
N GLN A 236 23.32 21.05 -1.41
CA GLN A 236 23.46 22.26 -0.62
C GLN A 236 22.19 22.54 0.19
N ILE A 237 22.35 23.22 1.32
CA ILE A 237 21.23 23.71 2.13
C ILE A 237 21.15 25.23 1.96
N LEU A 238 19.96 25.74 1.77
CA LEU A 238 19.71 27.18 1.67
C LEU A 238 19.51 27.78 3.08
N TYR A 239 20.52 28.50 3.58
CA TYR A 239 20.42 29.13 4.90
C TYR A 239 19.64 30.45 4.85
N ASP A 240 19.70 31.14 3.72
CA ASP A 240 18.82 32.25 3.37
C ASP A 240 18.60 32.25 1.86
N VAL A 241 17.47 32.80 1.40
CA VAL A 241 17.09 32.78 -0.01
C VAL A 241 16.16 33.93 -0.35
N GLY A 242 16.38 34.54 -1.50
CA GLY A 242 15.47 35.46 -2.17
C GLY A 242 15.40 35.11 -3.64
N ASP A 243 14.51 35.74 -4.40
CA ASP A 243 14.32 35.39 -5.81
C ASP A 243 15.65 35.42 -6.61
N ASN A 244 16.56 36.34 -6.28
CA ASN A 244 17.78 36.60 -7.02
C ASN A 244 19.07 36.23 -6.26
N TYR A 245 18.96 35.52 -5.17
CA TYR A 245 20.13 35.04 -4.44
C TYR A 245 19.82 33.80 -3.62
N ILE A 246 20.88 33.04 -3.32
CA ILE A 246 20.91 31.94 -2.38
C ILE A 246 22.10 32.06 -1.44
N VAL A 247 21.94 31.62 -0.19
CA VAL A 247 23.01 31.54 0.80
C VAL A 247 23.27 30.08 1.16
N ILE A 248 24.49 29.64 0.94
CA ILE A 248 24.96 28.27 1.16
C ILE A 248 26.20 28.24 2.02
N VAL A 249 26.59 27.07 2.54
CA VAL A 249 27.88 26.91 3.24
C VAL A 249 29.01 26.74 2.21
N GLY A 250 30.08 27.47 2.44
CA GLY A 250 31.26 27.36 1.62
C GLY A 250 32.29 28.44 1.94
N LEU A 251 33.46 28.36 1.34
CA LEU A 251 34.56 29.33 1.50
C LEU A 251 35.17 29.60 0.14
N VAL A 252 35.38 30.87 -0.17
CA VAL A 252 36.19 31.37 -1.30
C VAL A 252 37.17 32.40 -0.79
N ASP A 253 38.33 32.47 -1.42
CA ASP A 253 39.42 33.39 -0.99
C ASP A 253 39.13 34.84 -1.34
N GLU A 254 38.36 35.07 -2.40
CA GLU A 254 38.00 36.40 -2.87
C GLU A 254 36.61 36.34 -3.53
N THR A 255 35.99 37.48 -3.70
CA THR A 255 34.77 37.60 -4.48
C THR A 255 34.99 37.12 -5.91
N ALA A 256 34.18 36.16 -6.33
CA ALA A 256 34.31 35.53 -7.63
C ALA A 256 33.07 35.77 -8.50
N LYS A 257 33.28 35.63 -9.83
CA LYS A 257 32.20 35.71 -10.82
C LYS A 257 32.26 34.50 -11.74
N VAL A 258 31.14 33.78 -11.84
CA VAL A 258 30.96 32.77 -12.88
C VAL A 258 30.33 33.46 -14.09
N THR A 259 31.06 33.45 -15.20
CA THR A 259 30.69 34.21 -16.43
C THR A 259 30.42 33.33 -17.63
N SER A 260 30.41 32.01 -17.44
CA SER A 260 30.18 31.05 -18.52
C SER A 260 29.48 29.79 -17.99
N GLY A 261 28.82 29.06 -18.87
CA GLY A 261 28.11 27.84 -18.55
C GLY A 261 26.66 28.07 -18.12
N THR A 262 26.00 26.99 -17.81
CA THR A 262 24.62 26.95 -17.34
C THR A 262 24.59 26.38 -15.92
N VAL A 263 24.19 27.20 -14.97
CA VAL A 263 24.07 26.81 -13.56
C VAL A 263 22.62 26.46 -13.24
N LYS A 264 22.43 25.33 -12.58
CA LYS A 264 21.12 24.86 -12.16
C LYS A 264 21.07 24.74 -10.64
N THR A 265 19.95 25.19 -10.08
CA THR A 265 19.55 24.95 -8.70
C THR A 265 18.28 24.14 -8.71
N ALA A 266 18.29 22.94 -8.15
CA ALA A 266 17.15 22.04 -8.24
C ALA A 266 16.82 21.38 -6.89
N ARG A 267 15.57 21.47 -6.46
CA ARG A 267 15.03 20.61 -5.42
C ARG A 267 14.36 19.42 -6.11
N LYS A 268 14.96 18.25 -5.96
CA LYS A 268 14.53 17.03 -6.64
C LYS A 268 13.68 16.14 -5.73
N VAL A 269 12.69 15.48 -6.33
CA VAL A 269 12.00 14.34 -5.73
C VAL A 269 12.60 13.07 -6.31
N PRO A 270 13.07 12.12 -5.50
CA PRO A 270 13.65 10.90 -6.04
C PRO A 270 12.59 10.07 -6.81
N SER A 271 13.03 9.38 -7.85
CA SER A 271 12.19 8.36 -8.49
C SER A 271 12.02 7.20 -7.52
N MET A 272 10.78 6.79 -7.28
CA MET A 272 10.45 5.74 -6.31
C MET A 272 9.55 4.69 -6.94
N ASP A 273 9.78 3.41 -6.60
CA ASP A 273 8.95 2.29 -7.05
C ASP A 273 7.69 2.16 -6.19
N PHE A 274 7.83 2.32 -4.86
CA PHE A 274 6.72 2.30 -3.91
C PHE A 274 6.92 3.35 -2.83
N ILE A 275 5.81 3.88 -2.32
CA ILE A 275 5.78 4.96 -1.34
C ILE A 275 4.78 4.62 -0.23
N THR A 276 5.11 4.98 0.99
CA THR A 276 4.22 4.92 2.16
C THR A 276 4.41 6.15 3.04
N GLU A 277 3.44 6.47 3.87
CA GLU A 277 3.53 7.55 4.86
C GLU A 277 3.74 6.94 6.25
N SER A 278 4.59 7.54 7.06
CA SER A 278 4.75 7.21 8.47
C SER A 278 5.39 8.37 9.22
N GLY A 279 4.82 8.71 10.36
CA GLY A 279 5.39 9.70 11.28
C GLY A 279 5.54 11.08 10.66
N ASN A 280 4.57 11.52 9.88
CA ASN A 280 4.58 12.79 9.15
C ASN A 280 5.78 12.93 8.17
N ARG A 281 6.15 11.81 7.55
CA ARG A 281 7.17 11.70 6.49
C ARG A 281 6.64 10.79 5.38
N LEU A 282 6.93 11.14 4.14
CA LEU A 282 6.84 10.19 3.04
C LEU A 282 8.12 9.36 2.99
N TRP A 283 7.95 8.06 2.84
CA TRP A 283 9.00 7.06 2.71
C TRP A 283 8.85 6.36 1.37
N GLY A 284 9.96 6.14 0.68
CA GLY A 284 9.92 5.46 -0.60
C GLY A 284 11.13 4.58 -0.83
N CYS A 285 11.05 3.70 -1.83
CA CYS A 285 12.15 2.82 -2.21
C CYS A 285 12.36 2.84 -3.72
N LYS A 286 13.61 2.56 -4.15
CA LYS A 286 13.98 2.46 -5.56
C LYS A 286 14.96 1.34 -5.80
N TYR A 287 14.72 0.57 -6.87
CA TYR A 287 15.65 -0.42 -7.40
C TYR A 287 15.89 -0.19 -8.90
N GLY A 288 17.13 -0.34 -9.34
CA GLY A 288 17.52 -0.16 -10.74
C GLY A 288 18.18 1.17 -11.01
N VAL A 289 17.93 1.77 -12.17
CA VAL A 289 18.59 3.01 -12.56
C VAL A 289 17.78 4.22 -12.10
N ALA A 290 18.44 5.15 -11.40
CA ALA A 290 17.91 6.45 -11.04
C ALA A 290 19.00 7.52 -11.27
N ASP A 291 18.67 8.60 -11.96
CA ASP A 291 19.62 9.70 -12.30
C ASP A 291 20.94 9.19 -12.95
N GLY A 292 20.90 8.06 -13.68
CA GLY A 292 22.07 7.46 -14.34
C GLY A 292 22.91 6.54 -13.47
N GLU A 293 22.56 6.37 -12.20
CA GLU A 293 23.25 5.48 -11.24
C GLU A 293 22.40 4.24 -10.93
N THR A 294 23.04 3.12 -10.65
CA THR A 294 22.34 1.93 -10.17
C THR A 294 22.12 2.04 -8.67
N VAL A 295 20.88 2.02 -8.25
CA VAL A 295 20.47 2.18 -6.86
C VAL A 295 19.65 1.01 -6.36
N ASN A 296 19.74 0.77 -5.06
CA ASN A 296 18.86 -0.11 -4.28
C ASN A 296 18.70 0.54 -2.92
N GLU A 297 17.77 1.49 -2.83
CA GLU A 297 17.73 2.44 -1.73
C GLU A 297 16.33 2.62 -1.15
N ILE A 298 16.31 3.03 0.11
CA ILE A 298 15.12 3.54 0.82
C ILE A 298 15.39 5.02 1.13
N TYR A 299 14.38 5.84 0.91
CA TYR A 299 14.42 7.29 1.12
C TYR A 299 13.36 7.73 2.12
N CYS A 300 13.59 8.83 2.84
CA CYS A 300 12.51 9.58 3.44
C CYS A 300 12.69 11.09 3.26
N CYS A 301 11.57 11.79 3.13
CA CYS A 301 11.56 13.25 3.07
C CYS A 301 11.90 13.87 4.44
N LYS A 302 12.17 15.17 4.48
CA LYS A 302 12.28 15.97 5.71
C LYS A 302 10.99 15.87 6.53
N LEU A 303 11.11 15.86 7.86
CA LEU A 303 9.97 15.78 8.75
C LEU A 303 9.00 16.95 8.52
N GLY A 304 7.74 16.62 8.23
CA GLY A 304 6.69 17.58 7.94
C GLY A 304 6.81 18.28 6.58
N ASP A 305 7.77 17.89 5.73
CA ASP A 305 8.00 18.55 4.44
C ASP A 305 8.30 17.53 3.32
N PHE A 306 7.24 17.10 2.65
CA PHE A 306 7.29 16.14 1.54
C PHE A 306 7.99 16.68 0.27
N LYS A 307 8.35 17.97 0.22
CA LYS A 307 9.06 18.58 -0.91
C LYS A 307 10.57 18.36 -0.81
N ASN A 308 11.10 18.20 0.41
CA ASN A 308 12.54 18.10 0.68
C ASN A 308 12.98 16.66 0.91
N TRP A 309 13.80 16.14 -0.01
CA TRP A 309 14.34 14.78 0.00
C TRP A 309 15.87 14.72 0.10
N GLU A 310 16.54 15.85 -0.06
CA GLU A 310 18.01 15.97 0.01
C GLU A 310 18.44 17.06 1.02
N CYS A 311 17.75 17.18 2.14
CA CYS A 311 18.06 18.14 3.20
C CYS A 311 18.87 17.42 4.30
N TYR A 312 20.17 17.71 4.40
CA TYR A 312 21.11 17.05 5.32
C TYR A 312 21.88 18.11 6.12
N GLN A 313 21.27 18.62 7.19
CA GLN A 313 21.86 19.61 8.11
C GLN A 313 22.56 18.97 9.30
N GLY A 314 22.35 17.67 9.54
CA GLY A 314 22.81 16.97 10.73
C GLY A 314 21.82 17.06 11.91
N VAL A 315 20.55 17.36 11.62
CA VAL A 315 19.48 17.44 12.62
C VAL A 315 18.48 16.30 12.46
N SER A 316 17.73 16.02 13.52
CA SER A 316 16.80 14.88 13.55
C SER A 316 15.61 14.99 12.57
N THR A 317 15.35 16.19 12.08
CA THR A 317 14.27 16.45 11.12
C THR A 317 14.69 16.27 9.66
N ASP A 318 15.95 16.02 9.41
CA ASP A 318 16.51 15.92 8.05
C ASP A 318 15.87 14.81 7.22
N SER A 319 16.02 14.93 5.90
CA SER A 319 15.84 13.82 4.97
C SER A 319 16.82 12.69 5.29
N TRP A 320 16.50 11.50 4.85
CA TRP A 320 17.37 10.34 5.09
C TRP A 320 17.31 9.38 3.91
N ARG A 321 18.41 8.67 3.69
CA ARG A 321 18.49 7.58 2.71
C ARG A 321 19.43 6.49 3.19
N ALA A 322 19.16 5.26 2.79
CA ALA A 322 20.03 4.12 3.02
C ALA A 322 20.06 3.19 1.82
N SER A 323 21.25 2.71 1.48
CA SER A 323 21.44 1.66 0.49
C SER A 323 21.16 0.29 1.12
N CYS A 324 20.47 -0.58 0.39
CA CYS A 324 20.10 -1.92 0.80
C CYS A 324 20.93 -2.97 0.07
N GLY A 325 21.48 -3.93 0.82
CA GLY A 325 22.34 -4.99 0.29
C GLY A 325 21.60 -6.24 -0.22
N THR A 326 20.25 -6.24 -0.25
CA THR A 326 19.47 -7.38 -0.72
C THR A 326 19.19 -7.28 -2.22
N ASP A 327 19.25 -8.40 -2.92
CA ASP A 327 18.94 -8.45 -4.35
C ASP A 327 17.43 -8.36 -4.63
N GLY A 328 17.09 -8.16 -5.91
CA GLY A 328 15.72 -8.16 -6.41
C GLY A 328 15.00 -6.82 -6.32
N LYS A 329 13.95 -6.70 -7.11
CA LYS A 329 13.09 -5.51 -7.18
C LYS A 329 12.24 -5.37 -5.92
N TRP A 330 11.88 -4.15 -5.59
CA TRP A 330 10.82 -3.90 -4.62
C TRP A 330 9.48 -4.35 -5.17
N THR A 331 8.64 -4.90 -4.31
CA THR A 331 7.33 -5.45 -4.68
C THR A 331 6.17 -4.81 -3.91
N GLY A 332 6.45 -3.93 -2.97
CA GLY A 332 5.44 -3.18 -2.25
C GLY A 332 6.00 -2.40 -1.07
N ALA A 333 5.22 -1.47 -0.56
CA ALA A 333 5.49 -0.74 0.67
C ALA A 333 4.18 -0.53 1.45
N ALA A 334 4.28 -0.57 2.78
CA ALA A 334 3.18 -0.29 3.69
C ALA A 334 3.73 0.24 5.02
N THR A 335 2.87 0.82 5.83
CA THR A 335 3.21 1.22 7.20
C THR A 335 2.45 0.34 8.20
N LEU A 336 3.18 -0.23 9.15
CA LEU A 336 2.63 -1.01 10.26
C LEU A 336 3.17 -0.48 11.59
N ALA A 337 2.28 -0.07 12.51
CA ALA A 337 2.65 0.45 13.83
C ALA A 337 3.77 1.50 13.73
N ASP A 338 3.52 2.55 12.97
CA ASP A 338 4.42 3.69 12.70
C ASP A 338 5.80 3.33 12.10
N SER A 339 5.96 2.10 11.62
CA SER A 339 7.17 1.65 10.96
C SER A 339 6.90 1.40 9.47
N PRO A 340 7.62 2.06 8.55
CA PRO A 340 7.58 1.71 7.14
C PRO A 340 8.16 0.32 6.91
N VAL A 341 7.50 -0.47 6.07
CA VAL A 341 7.93 -1.82 5.67
C VAL A 341 7.99 -1.87 4.15
N PHE A 342 9.15 -2.19 3.61
CA PHE A 342 9.41 -2.30 2.18
C PHE A 342 9.64 -3.75 1.82
N PHE A 343 8.88 -4.26 0.87
CA PHE A 343 8.86 -5.67 0.50
C PHE A 343 9.64 -5.96 -0.79
N LYS A 344 10.30 -7.12 -0.79
CA LYS A 344 10.72 -7.87 -1.97
C LYS A 344 10.01 -9.23 -1.93
N GLU A 345 10.20 -10.11 -2.90
CA GLU A 345 9.48 -11.41 -2.89
C GLU A 345 9.95 -12.38 -1.80
N ASP A 346 11.19 -12.26 -1.34
CA ASP A 346 11.86 -13.19 -0.40
C ASP A 346 12.32 -12.54 0.90
N CYS A 347 12.04 -11.26 1.08
CA CYS A 347 12.35 -10.53 2.30
C CYS A 347 11.54 -9.24 2.42
N PHE A 348 11.59 -8.63 3.58
CA PHE A 348 11.20 -7.24 3.74
C PHE A 348 12.21 -6.46 4.60
N HIS A 349 12.19 -5.15 4.44
CA HIS A 349 13.00 -4.19 5.19
C HIS A 349 12.05 -3.35 6.03
N ARG A 350 12.12 -3.51 7.33
CA ARG A 350 11.37 -2.68 8.28
C ARG A 350 12.26 -1.55 8.75
N VAL A 351 11.77 -0.33 8.60
CA VAL A 351 12.44 0.85 9.12
C VAL A 351 11.87 1.19 10.48
N TYR A 352 12.74 1.37 11.46
CA TYR A 352 12.39 1.88 12.77
C TYR A 352 12.77 3.36 12.84
N PRO A 353 11.80 4.27 12.69
CA PRO A 353 12.06 5.70 12.79
C PRO A 353 12.60 6.05 14.17
N SER A 354 13.62 6.92 14.21
CA SER A 354 14.22 7.41 15.45
C SER A 354 14.00 8.92 15.57
N ALA A 355 13.67 9.37 16.77
CA ALA A 355 13.57 10.79 17.08
C ALA A 355 14.90 11.54 16.95
N THR A 356 16.02 10.81 16.92
CA THR A 356 17.36 11.39 16.71
C THR A 356 17.75 11.54 15.24
N GLY A 357 16.91 11.03 14.30
CA GLY A 357 17.21 10.98 12.86
C GLY A 357 18.08 9.79 12.44
N ALA A 358 18.62 9.00 13.39
CA ALA A 358 19.38 7.79 13.11
C ALA A 358 18.41 6.59 12.94
N HIS A 359 17.72 6.53 11.80
CA HIS A 359 16.77 5.47 11.52
C HIS A 359 17.47 4.14 11.30
N GLN A 360 16.88 3.04 11.79
CA GLN A 360 17.41 1.70 11.66
C GLN A 360 16.62 0.89 10.65
N VAL A 361 17.31 0.17 9.77
CA VAL A 361 16.70 -0.79 8.82
C VAL A 361 17.00 -2.20 9.28
N VAL A 362 15.96 -2.98 9.50
CA VAL A 362 16.07 -4.40 9.84
C VAL A 362 15.54 -5.22 8.68
N VAL A 363 16.37 -6.12 8.17
CA VAL A 363 16.01 -7.04 7.08
C VAL A 363 15.52 -8.33 7.67
N GLN A 364 14.32 -8.74 7.28
CA GLN A 364 13.74 -10.04 7.63
C GLN A 364 13.63 -10.90 6.36
N LYS A 365 14.35 -12.03 6.33
CA LYS A 365 14.20 -13.03 5.27
C LYS A 365 12.96 -13.89 5.55
N CYS A 366 11.99 -13.81 4.68
CA CYS A 366 10.72 -14.53 4.76
C CYS A 366 9.96 -14.38 3.43
N ALA A 367 8.82 -15.02 3.28
CA ALA A 367 7.92 -14.77 2.17
C ALA A 367 7.44 -13.30 2.21
N GLY A 368 7.84 -12.52 1.23
CA GLY A 368 7.38 -11.15 1.04
C GLY A 368 6.23 -11.04 0.04
N VAL A 369 5.99 -9.86 -0.48
CA VAL A 369 4.90 -9.60 -1.44
C VAL A 369 5.26 -10.16 -2.81
N GLN A 370 4.34 -10.92 -3.41
CA GLN A 370 4.48 -11.42 -4.78
C GLN A 370 4.53 -10.25 -5.78
N ASN A 371 5.40 -10.36 -6.78
CA ASN A 371 5.46 -9.38 -7.86
C ASN A 371 4.08 -9.25 -8.55
N GLY A 372 3.63 -8.02 -8.82
CA GLY A 372 2.29 -7.72 -9.32
C GLY A 372 1.20 -7.60 -8.25
N SER A 373 1.48 -7.98 -6.99
CA SER A 373 0.50 -8.00 -5.90
C SER A 373 0.70 -6.90 -4.84
N ALA A 374 1.37 -5.79 -5.19
CA ALA A 374 1.59 -4.66 -4.28
C ALA A 374 0.28 -4.10 -3.69
N LYS A 375 -0.79 -4.08 -4.47
CA LYS A 375 -2.12 -3.62 -4.03
C LYS A 375 -2.81 -4.59 -3.06
N SER A 376 -2.19 -5.74 -2.74
CA SER A 376 -2.70 -6.66 -1.72
C SER A 376 -2.34 -6.27 -0.29
N LEU A 377 -1.42 -5.30 -0.12
CA LEU A 377 -0.98 -4.81 1.18
C LEU A 377 -2.07 -3.98 1.86
N VAL A 378 -2.66 -4.51 2.93
CA VAL A 378 -3.73 -3.84 3.68
C VAL A 378 -3.58 -4.10 5.16
N VAL A 379 -3.72 -3.07 5.98
CA VAL A 379 -3.79 -3.19 7.44
C VAL A 379 -5.25 -3.34 7.87
N VAL A 380 -5.54 -4.43 8.58
CA VAL A 380 -6.85 -4.70 9.19
C VAL A 380 -6.62 -5.11 10.64
N ASP A 381 -7.32 -4.46 11.58
CA ASP A 381 -7.22 -4.74 13.02
C ASP A 381 -5.75 -4.83 13.49
N ASP A 382 -4.93 -3.81 13.16
CA ASP A 382 -3.51 -3.65 13.49
C ASP A 382 -2.57 -4.76 12.98
N ARG A 383 -2.99 -5.52 11.97
CA ARG A 383 -2.18 -6.53 11.29
C ARG A 383 -2.13 -6.25 9.81
N LEU A 384 -0.96 -6.48 9.21
CA LEU A 384 -0.74 -6.29 7.77
C LEU A 384 -0.97 -7.62 7.05
N TYR A 385 -1.91 -7.61 6.12
CA TYR A 385 -2.24 -8.73 5.24
C TYR A 385 -1.66 -8.49 3.86
N TYR A 386 -1.18 -9.55 3.20
CA TYR A 386 -0.64 -9.45 1.84
C TYR A 386 -0.58 -10.80 1.12
N LYS A 387 -0.51 -10.76 -0.20
CA LYS A 387 -0.29 -11.94 -1.06
C LYS A 387 1.21 -12.19 -1.26
N SER A 388 1.68 -13.33 -0.81
CA SER A 388 3.02 -13.85 -1.10
C SER A 388 2.99 -14.82 -2.29
N ARG A 389 4.15 -15.28 -2.75
CA ARG A 389 4.23 -16.29 -3.83
C ARG A 389 3.53 -17.60 -3.47
N MET A 390 3.55 -17.99 -2.21
CA MET A 390 3.01 -19.28 -1.74
C MET A 390 1.54 -19.20 -1.32
N GLY A 391 1.10 -18.07 -0.79
CA GLY A 391 -0.25 -17.92 -0.27
C GLY A 391 -0.52 -16.52 0.24
N VAL A 392 -1.54 -16.34 1.04
CA VAL A 392 -1.84 -15.09 1.74
C VAL A 392 -1.21 -15.13 3.12
N CYS A 393 -0.53 -14.06 3.48
CA CYS A 393 0.18 -13.94 4.75
C CYS A 393 -0.42 -12.82 5.61
N VAL A 394 -0.31 -12.98 6.93
CA VAL A 394 -0.55 -11.95 7.93
C VAL A 394 0.73 -11.68 8.72
N TYR A 395 1.03 -10.40 8.94
CA TYR A 395 2.18 -9.92 9.68
C TYR A 395 1.73 -8.99 10.81
N ASP A 396 2.07 -9.34 12.03
CA ASP A 396 1.72 -8.61 13.27
C ASP A 396 2.91 -7.83 13.87
N GLY A 397 4.06 -7.87 13.19
CA GLY A 397 5.30 -7.25 13.66
C GLY A 397 6.36 -8.27 14.11
N SER A 398 6.02 -9.55 14.24
CA SER A 398 6.96 -10.66 14.56
C SER A 398 7.44 -11.37 13.28
N LEU A 399 6.80 -12.46 12.91
CA LEU A 399 7.06 -13.20 11.67
C LEU A 399 5.76 -13.36 10.88
N PRO A 400 5.80 -13.24 9.55
CA PRO A 400 4.63 -13.50 8.74
C PRO A 400 4.14 -14.94 8.90
N GLN A 401 2.82 -15.09 9.05
CA GLN A 401 2.14 -16.37 9.11
C GLN A 401 1.28 -16.54 7.87
N GLU A 402 1.33 -17.72 7.27
CA GLU A 402 0.46 -18.06 6.16
C GLU A 402 -0.94 -18.40 6.68
N ILE A 403 -1.95 -17.78 6.08
CA ILE A 403 -3.36 -18.00 6.37
C ILE A 403 -4.14 -18.53 5.16
N GLY A 404 -3.46 -18.79 4.04
CA GLY A 404 -4.04 -19.20 2.78
C GLY A 404 -4.09 -20.72 2.55
N SER A 405 -3.86 -21.56 3.57
CA SER A 405 -3.85 -23.02 3.44
C SER A 405 -5.17 -23.59 2.88
N CYS A 406 -6.27 -22.89 3.02
CA CYS A 406 -7.58 -23.27 2.48
C CYS A 406 -7.67 -23.22 0.95
N PHE A 407 -6.73 -22.57 0.26
CA PHE A 407 -6.72 -22.52 -1.21
C PHE A 407 -6.21 -23.82 -1.87
N GLY A 408 -5.74 -24.77 -1.09
CA GLY A 408 -5.21 -26.04 -1.56
C GLY A 408 -3.95 -25.85 -2.40
N THR A 409 -3.91 -26.48 -3.57
CA THR A 409 -2.77 -26.40 -4.49
C THR A 409 -2.91 -25.31 -5.54
N LYS A 410 -4.00 -24.54 -5.54
CA LYS A 410 -4.20 -23.46 -6.49
C LYS A 410 -3.24 -22.30 -6.26
N LEU A 411 -2.60 -21.84 -7.30
CA LEU A 411 -1.75 -20.65 -7.28
C LEU A 411 -2.55 -19.44 -7.78
N TYR A 412 -2.32 -18.32 -7.14
CA TYR A 412 -2.99 -17.06 -7.45
C TYR A 412 -1.96 -15.95 -7.65
N TYR A 413 -2.33 -14.97 -8.49
CA TYR A 413 -1.48 -13.87 -8.95
C TYR A 413 -2.26 -12.55 -8.95
N ASN A 414 -1.55 -11.44 -9.18
CA ASN A 414 -2.10 -10.12 -9.46
C ASN A 414 -3.13 -9.64 -8.41
N ALA A 415 -2.83 -9.93 -7.15
CA ALA A 415 -3.76 -9.69 -6.05
C ALA A 415 -3.97 -8.21 -5.76
N VAL A 416 -5.24 -7.84 -5.59
CA VAL A 416 -5.69 -6.51 -5.17
C VAL A 416 -6.61 -6.67 -3.97
N ALA A 417 -6.40 -5.90 -2.91
CA ALA A 417 -7.12 -6.09 -1.66
C ALA A 417 -7.61 -4.79 -1.02
N GLY A 418 -8.60 -4.94 -0.13
CA GLY A 418 -9.12 -3.89 0.72
C GLY A 418 -9.56 -4.43 2.07
N GLY A 419 -9.70 -3.56 3.05
CA GLY A 419 -10.06 -3.95 4.41
C GLY A 419 -11.13 -3.06 5.02
N VAL A 420 -12.15 -3.68 5.64
CA VAL A 420 -13.21 -2.96 6.35
C VAL A 420 -13.89 -3.88 7.36
N ARG A 421 -14.31 -3.37 8.51
CA ARG A 421 -15.09 -4.10 9.54
C ARG A 421 -14.46 -5.42 10.01
N GLY A 422 -13.14 -5.47 10.11
CA GLY A 422 -12.43 -6.70 10.50
C GLY A 422 -12.46 -7.79 9.43
N LYS A 423 -12.57 -7.42 8.17
CA LYS A 423 -12.49 -8.32 7.03
C LYS A 423 -11.45 -7.85 6.03
N TYR A 424 -10.70 -8.78 5.49
CA TYR A 424 -9.75 -8.61 4.41
C TYR A 424 -10.36 -9.19 3.13
N PHE A 425 -10.63 -8.32 2.16
CA PHE A 425 -11.14 -8.66 0.83
C PHE A 425 -9.96 -8.73 -0.12
N ILE A 426 -9.85 -9.80 -0.89
CA ILE A 426 -8.76 -9.98 -1.86
C ILE A 426 -9.29 -10.58 -3.16
N SER A 427 -9.11 -9.85 -4.25
CA SER A 427 -9.38 -10.30 -5.62
C SER A 427 -8.07 -10.81 -6.21
N MET A 428 -8.07 -12.04 -6.72
CA MET A 428 -6.89 -12.73 -7.25
C MET A 428 -7.23 -13.48 -8.52
N GLU A 429 -6.25 -13.58 -9.41
CA GLU A 429 -6.30 -14.33 -10.67
C GLU A 429 -5.63 -15.68 -10.51
N ASP A 430 -6.25 -16.77 -10.96
CA ASP A 430 -5.65 -18.09 -10.96
C ASP A 430 -4.81 -18.36 -12.24
N GLU A 431 -4.19 -19.53 -12.33
CA GLU A 431 -3.37 -19.95 -13.49
C GLU A 431 -4.15 -20.03 -14.81
N ALA A 432 -5.47 -20.12 -14.76
CA ALA A 432 -6.36 -20.13 -15.92
C ALA A 432 -6.88 -18.73 -16.27
N HIS A 433 -6.36 -17.67 -15.64
CA HIS A 433 -6.80 -16.28 -15.76
C HIS A 433 -8.24 -16.05 -15.32
N VAL A 434 -8.72 -16.86 -14.36
CA VAL A 434 -10.03 -16.68 -13.75
C VAL A 434 -9.89 -15.91 -12.44
N TRP A 435 -10.56 -14.80 -12.33
CA TRP A 435 -10.60 -13.98 -11.12
C TRP A 435 -11.54 -14.57 -10.07
N SER A 436 -11.18 -14.38 -8.83
CA SER A 436 -12.03 -14.71 -7.69
C SER A 436 -11.83 -13.71 -6.56
N LEU A 437 -12.93 -13.27 -5.96
CA LEU A 437 -12.92 -12.44 -4.77
C LEU A 437 -13.10 -13.33 -3.53
N PHE A 438 -12.11 -13.29 -2.66
CA PHE A 438 -12.12 -13.99 -1.37
C PHE A 438 -12.21 -12.98 -0.23
N VAL A 439 -12.79 -13.42 0.87
CA VAL A 439 -12.95 -12.62 2.08
C VAL A 439 -12.47 -13.43 3.28
N TYR A 440 -11.53 -12.86 4.03
CA TYR A 440 -11.07 -13.40 5.30
C TYR A 440 -11.66 -12.59 6.45
N ASP A 441 -12.46 -13.24 7.30
CA ASP A 441 -12.93 -12.65 8.55
C ASP A 441 -11.82 -12.79 9.60
N THR A 442 -11.18 -11.69 9.97
CA THR A 442 -9.99 -11.68 10.84
C THR A 442 -10.31 -12.12 12.26
N ARG A 443 -11.56 -11.95 12.72
CA ARG A 443 -12.00 -12.28 14.07
C ARG A 443 -12.37 -13.74 14.24
N LYS A 444 -12.85 -14.36 13.14
CA LYS A 444 -13.31 -15.75 13.13
C LYS A 444 -12.27 -16.69 12.55
N GLY A 445 -11.29 -16.14 11.81
CA GLY A 445 -10.27 -16.92 11.13
C GLY A 445 -10.82 -17.75 9.96
N LEU A 446 -11.87 -17.27 9.28
CA LEU A 446 -12.58 -18.02 8.24
C LEU A 446 -12.47 -17.34 6.88
N TRP A 447 -12.25 -18.14 5.86
CA TRP A 447 -12.29 -17.73 4.47
C TRP A 447 -13.67 -17.99 3.84
N HIS A 448 -14.08 -17.09 2.96
CA HIS A 448 -15.24 -17.24 2.09
C HIS A 448 -14.86 -16.80 0.68
N ARG A 449 -15.44 -17.46 -0.33
CA ARG A 449 -15.37 -17.01 -1.71
C ARG A 449 -16.67 -16.29 -2.03
N GLU A 450 -16.59 -15.07 -2.55
CA GLU A 450 -17.80 -14.35 -2.99
C GLU A 450 -18.14 -14.70 -4.43
N ASP A 451 -17.38 -14.20 -5.40
CA ASP A 451 -17.68 -14.39 -6.82
C ASP A 451 -16.41 -14.23 -7.70
N ALA A 452 -16.61 -13.99 -9.00
CA ALA A 452 -15.54 -13.78 -9.97
C ALA A 452 -15.13 -12.31 -10.12
N THR A 453 -15.43 -11.45 -9.16
CA THR A 453 -15.10 -10.01 -9.21
C THR A 453 -13.60 -9.80 -9.45
N HIS A 454 -13.28 -9.07 -10.52
CA HIS A 454 -11.95 -8.53 -10.79
C HIS A 454 -11.88 -7.11 -10.26
N ALA A 455 -11.47 -6.96 -9.00
CA ALA A 455 -11.25 -5.64 -8.44
C ALA A 455 -9.90 -5.08 -8.88
N GLU A 456 -9.89 -3.92 -9.53
CA GLU A 456 -8.69 -3.21 -9.98
C GLU A 456 -8.06 -2.38 -8.86
N ALA A 457 -8.88 -1.92 -7.92
CA ALA A 457 -8.47 -1.17 -6.74
C ALA A 457 -9.56 -1.21 -5.65
N PHE A 458 -9.13 -1.03 -4.41
CA PHE A 458 -10.02 -0.80 -3.26
C PHE A 458 -9.67 0.50 -2.58
N ALA A 459 -10.69 1.16 -2.00
CA ALA A 459 -10.50 2.33 -1.14
C ALA A 459 -11.58 2.33 -0.05
N ARG A 460 -11.18 2.54 1.21
CA ARG A 460 -12.09 2.58 2.34
C ARG A 460 -12.38 4.03 2.74
N VAL A 461 -13.66 4.39 2.75
CA VAL A 461 -14.13 5.65 3.33
C VAL A 461 -15.08 5.29 4.47
N ASP A 462 -14.74 5.72 5.68
CA ASP A 462 -15.44 5.38 6.92
C ASP A 462 -15.65 3.85 7.07
N ASP A 463 -16.89 3.41 7.08
CA ASP A 463 -17.32 2.02 7.27
C ASP A 463 -17.70 1.33 5.96
N GLU A 464 -17.48 1.97 4.81
CA GLU A 464 -17.73 1.40 3.48
C GLU A 464 -16.42 1.14 2.74
N LEU A 465 -16.38 0.03 2.02
CA LEU A 465 -15.28 -0.33 1.13
C LEU A 465 -15.75 -0.18 -0.31
N TYR A 466 -15.11 0.76 -1.01
CA TYR A 466 -15.29 0.94 -2.44
C TYR A 466 -14.33 0.06 -3.21
N PHE A 467 -14.75 -0.46 -4.35
CA PHE A 467 -13.90 -1.13 -5.30
C PHE A 467 -14.23 -0.74 -6.73
N LEU A 468 -13.21 -0.76 -7.57
CA LEU A 468 -13.31 -0.49 -9.00
C LEU A 468 -13.34 -1.82 -9.75
N GLU A 469 -14.34 -2.01 -10.60
CA GLU A 469 -14.50 -3.18 -11.47
C GLU A 469 -15.01 -2.71 -12.83
N ASP A 470 -14.26 -3.00 -13.89
CA ASP A 470 -14.60 -2.67 -15.29
C ASP A 470 -15.13 -1.22 -15.47
N GLY A 471 -14.37 -0.24 -14.97
CA GLY A 471 -14.75 1.18 -15.06
C GLY A 471 -15.98 1.56 -14.23
N THR A 472 -16.41 0.73 -13.30
CA THR A 472 -17.54 0.99 -12.41
C THR A 472 -17.09 0.99 -10.95
N LEU A 473 -17.37 2.06 -10.25
CA LEU A 473 -17.16 2.17 -8.81
C LEU A 473 -18.33 1.50 -8.07
N ARG A 474 -18.04 0.50 -7.28
CA ARG A 474 -19.01 -0.26 -6.47
C ARG A 474 -18.71 -0.16 -4.98
N THR A 475 -19.67 -0.51 -4.17
CA THR A 475 -19.57 -0.58 -2.70
C THR A 475 -19.89 -1.98 -2.19
N VAL A 476 -19.11 -2.44 -1.22
CA VAL A 476 -19.23 -3.81 -0.68
C VAL A 476 -20.50 -4.00 0.16
N TYR A 477 -20.87 -2.98 0.94
CA TYR A 477 -22.05 -3.04 1.83
C TYR A 477 -23.25 -2.26 1.30
N GLY A 478 -23.15 -1.68 0.11
CA GLY A 478 -24.27 -1.00 -0.52
C GLY A 478 -24.77 0.26 0.19
N SER A 479 -23.92 0.91 1.00
CA SER A 479 -24.29 2.15 1.70
C SER A 479 -24.50 3.34 0.75
N VAL A 480 -23.94 3.25 -0.45
CA VAL A 480 -24.00 4.28 -1.49
C VAL A 480 -24.34 3.64 -2.83
N GLY A 481 -25.14 4.33 -3.63
CA GLY A 481 -25.50 3.95 -4.99
C GLY A 481 -26.75 3.06 -5.09
N THR A 482 -26.91 2.45 -6.24
CA THR A 482 -28.04 1.54 -6.51
C THR A 482 -27.68 0.13 -6.07
N LEU A 483 -28.50 -0.45 -5.20
CA LEU A 483 -28.30 -1.82 -4.75
C LEU A 483 -28.49 -2.83 -5.88
N GLU A 484 -27.63 -3.85 -5.90
CA GLU A 484 -27.84 -5.03 -6.73
C GLU A 484 -29.10 -5.80 -6.33
N GLY A 485 -29.64 -6.59 -7.25
CA GLY A 485 -30.73 -7.51 -6.94
C GLY A 485 -30.30 -8.63 -6.00
N PRO A 486 -31.26 -9.47 -5.52
CA PRO A 486 -30.93 -10.60 -4.66
C PRO A 486 -29.87 -11.50 -5.29
N ALA A 487 -28.72 -11.64 -4.64
CA ALA A 487 -27.60 -12.44 -5.14
C ALA A 487 -27.97 -13.94 -5.20
N CYS A 488 -27.51 -14.60 -6.25
CA CYS A 488 -27.47 -16.06 -6.28
C CYS A 488 -26.26 -16.52 -5.48
N TRP A 489 -26.41 -17.56 -4.69
CA TRP A 489 -25.35 -18.11 -3.86
C TRP A 489 -25.23 -19.63 -4.01
N MET A 490 -24.08 -20.18 -3.68
CA MET A 490 -23.79 -21.61 -3.78
C MET A 490 -22.86 -22.05 -2.65
N ALA A 491 -23.10 -23.26 -2.13
CA ALA A 491 -22.21 -23.97 -1.22
C ALA A 491 -22.08 -25.43 -1.66
N GLU A 492 -20.86 -25.87 -1.95
CA GLU A 492 -20.53 -27.24 -2.33
C GLU A 492 -19.63 -27.88 -1.26
N THR A 493 -20.01 -29.02 -0.74
CA THR A 493 -19.19 -29.77 0.21
C THR A 493 -18.06 -30.51 -0.50
N GLY A 494 -17.03 -30.90 0.26
CA GLY A 494 -16.04 -31.86 -0.21
C GLY A 494 -16.60 -33.30 -0.31
N ILE A 495 -15.69 -34.21 -0.54
CA ILE A 495 -15.97 -35.66 -0.52
C ILE A 495 -16.28 -36.09 0.91
N MET A 496 -17.46 -36.67 1.11
CA MET A 496 -17.94 -37.16 2.41
C MET A 496 -17.94 -38.68 2.44
N THR A 497 -17.00 -39.27 3.16
CA THR A 497 -16.92 -40.72 3.40
C THR A 497 -17.55 -41.13 4.72
N TYR A 498 -17.71 -40.17 5.66
CA TYR A 498 -18.23 -40.35 7.01
C TYR A 498 -17.46 -41.37 7.87
N GLY A 499 -16.21 -41.67 7.51
CA GLY A 499 -15.41 -42.66 8.22
C GLY A 499 -15.93 -44.11 8.09
N LEU A 500 -16.89 -44.34 7.20
CA LEU A 500 -17.43 -45.68 6.94
C LEU A 500 -16.70 -46.32 5.76
N VAL A 501 -16.09 -47.48 6.02
CA VAL A 501 -15.52 -48.33 4.97
C VAL A 501 -16.66 -49.10 4.29
N GLY A 502 -16.64 -49.14 2.96
CA GLY A 502 -17.67 -49.79 2.17
C GLY A 502 -18.83 -48.90 1.73
N LYS A 503 -19.78 -49.50 1.00
CA LYS A 503 -20.90 -48.77 0.43
C LYS A 503 -21.90 -48.33 1.49
N LYS A 504 -22.34 -47.10 1.42
CA LYS A 504 -23.33 -46.49 2.30
C LYS A 504 -24.35 -45.70 1.49
N TYR A 505 -25.45 -45.30 2.11
CA TYR A 505 -26.39 -44.38 1.50
C TYR A 505 -26.95 -43.41 2.55
N VAL A 506 -27.34 -42.23 2.08
CA VAL A 506 -28.05 -41.23 2.89
C VAL A 506 -29.55 -41.45 2.68
N SER A 507 -30.25 -41.82 3.74
CA SER A 507 -31.69 -42.10 3.66
C SER A 507 -32.54 -40.86 3.92
N ARG A 508 -32.00 -39.86 4.60
CA ARG A 508 -32.72 -38.62 4.94
C ARG A 508 -31.80 -37.44 5.08
N ILE A 509 -32.22 -36.27 4.58
CA ILE A 509 -31.57 -34.99 4.78
C ILE A 509 -32.59 -34.00 5.34
N ASN A 510 -32.23 -33.35 6.44
CA ASN A 510 -33.01 -32.27 7.03
C ASN A 510 -32.17 -30.96 7.01
N LEU A 511 -32.74 -29.91 6.45
CA LEU A 511 -32.17 -28.54 6.49
C LEU A 511 -33.02 -27.70 7.43
N ARG A 512 -32.42 -27.21 8.51
CA ARG A 512 -33.06 -26.21 9.37
C ARG A 512 -32.55 -24.83 8.93
N MET A 513 -33.43 -24.04 8.35
CA MET A 513 -33.08 -22.73 7.82
C MET A 513 -34.18 -21.70 7.99
N GLN A 514 -33.76 -20.45 8.09
CA GLN A 514 -34.63 -19.29 7.93
C GLN A 514 -34.54 -18.85 6.47
N LEU A 515 -35.64 -18.88 5.77
CA LEU A 515 -35.74 -18.55 4.36
C LEU A 515 -36.92 -17.56 4.19
N PRO A 516 -36.64 -16.23 4.07
CA PRO A 516 -37.69 -15.22 3.90
C PRO A 516 -38.47 -15.42 2.60
N LYS A 517 -39.66 -14.81 2.52
CA LYS A 517 -40.45 -14.82 1.29
C LYS A 517 -39.69 -14.17 0.14
N GLY A 518 -39.69 -14.82 -1.02
CA GLY A 518 -38.97 -14.38 -2.20
C GLY A 518 -37.53 -14.95 -2.33
N SER A 519 -37.10 -15.72 -1.32
CA SER A 519 -35.87 -16.50 -1.39
C SER A 519 -36.15 -17.95 -1.72
N SER A 520 -35.20 -18.63 -2.34
CA SER A 520 -35.31 -20.05 -2.70
C SER A 520 -33.99 -20.78 -2.53
N VAL A 521 -34.07 -22.11 -2.35
CA VAL A 521 -32.92 -23.01 -2.24
C VAL A 521 -33.20 -24.29 -3.03
N ASP A 522 -32.23 -24.70 -3.82
CA ASP A 522 -32.19 -26.00 -4.49
C ASP A 522 -31.08 -26.85 -3.86
N PHE A 523 -31.37 -28.13 -3.70
CA PHE A 523 -30.47 -29.10 -3.12
C PHE A 523 -30.07 -30.16 -4.14
N TRP A 524 -28.79 -30.44 -4.23
CA TRP A 524 -28.19 -31.36 -5.20
C TRP A 524 -27.28 -32.37 -4.51
N VAL A 525 -27.18 -33.58 -5.07
CA VAL A 525 -26.24 -34.62 -4.63
C VAL A 525 -25.45 -35.19 -5.81
N GLN A 526 -24.20 -35.51 -5.56
CA GLN A 526 -23.34 -36.25 -6.48
C GLN A 526 -22.80 -37.48 -5.75
N TYR A 527 -22.83 -38.64 -6.40
CA TYR A 527 -22.33 -39.92 -5.88
C TYR A 527 -21.05 -40.32 -6.56
N ASP A 528 -20.12 -40.88 -5.80
CA ASP A 528 -18.85 -41.48 -6.26
C ASP A 528 -18.05 -40.57 -7.22
N SER A 529 -18.18 -39.24 -7.08
CA SER A 529 -17.55 -38.24 -7.94
C SER A 529 -17.77 -38.47 -9.44
N ASP A 530 -18.95 -38.99 -9.81
CA ASP A 530 -19.34 -39.33 -11.18
C ASP A 530 -19.56 -38.12 -12.12
N GLY A 531 -19.37 -36.90 -11.61
CA GLY A 531 -19.56 -35.66 -12.37
C GLY A 531 -21.03 -35.24 -12.56
N VAL A 532 -22.00 -36.02 -12.10
CA VAL A 532 -23.43 -35.78 -12.33
C VAL A 532 -24.11 -35.26 -11.07
N TRP A 533 -24.52 -34.01 -11.09
CA TRP A 533 -25.33 -33.42 -10.03
C TRP A 533 -26.81 -33.76 -10.19
N ARG A 534 -27.41 -34.42 -9.19
CA ARG A 534 -28.79 -34.85 -9.16
C ARG A 534 -29.60 -33.94 -8.29
N HIS A 535 -30.58 -33.27 -8.87
CA HIS A 535 -31.51 -32.41 -8.14
C HIS A 535 -32.39 -33.22 -7.19
N CYS A 536 -32.38 -32.87 -5.91
CA CYS A 536 -33.15 -33.57 -4.87
C CYS A 536 -34.39 -32.80 -4.41
N GLY A 537 -34.44 -31.48 -4.56
CA GLY A 537 -35.59 -30.71 -4.16
C GLY A 537 -35.37 -29.21 -4.24
N HIS A 538 -36.49 -28.50 -4.36
CA HIS A 538 -36.61 -27.05 -4.36
C HIS A 538 -37.41 -26.59 -3.15
N ILE A 539 -36.93 -25.55 -2.48
CA ILE A 539 -37.57 -24.97 -1.29
C ILE A 539 -37.81 -23.48 -1.54
N GLU A 540 -39.04 -23.03 -1.42
CA GLU A 540 -39.39 -21.62 -1.41
C GLU A 540 -39.47 -21.06 0.02
N GLY A 541 -39.21 -19.74 0.15
CA GLY A 541 -39.19 -19.05 1.44
C GLY A 541 -40.54 -19.09 2.19
N ARG A 542 -40.47 -19.62 3.43
CA ARG A 542 -41.62 -19.76 4.36
C ARG A 542 -41.24 -19.44 5.81
N GLY A 543 -40.18 -18.65 6.02
CA GLY A 543 -39.66 -18.33 7.35
C GLY A 543 -38.75 -19.41 7.93
N LEU A 544 -38.63 -19.48 9.26
CA LEU A 544 -37.78 -20.45 9.96
C LEU A 544 -38.48 -21.81 10.07
N ARG A 545 -37.92 -22.83 9.43
CA ARG A 545 -38.45 -24.21 9.43
C ARG A 545 -37.35 -25.24 9.25
N THR A 546 -37.69 -26.50 9.57
CA THR A 546 -36.92 -27.67 9.16
C THR A 546 -37.58 -28.27 7.92
N PHE A 547 -36.81 -28.37 6.85
CA PHE A 547 -37.22 -28.94 5.58
C PHE A 547 -36.63 -30.34 5.44
N LEU A 548 -37.52 -31.31 5.20
CA LEU A 548 -37.11 -32.66 4.85
C LEU A 548 -36.98 -32.77 3.34
N LEU A 549 -35.80 -33.13 2.88
CA LEU A 549 -35.50 -33.29 1.45
C LEU A 549 -35.75 -34.72 0.99
N PRO A 550 -36.52 -34.94 -0.08
CA PRO A 550 -36.68 -36.24 -0.69
C PRO A 550 -35.41 -36.62 -1.47
N ILE A 551 -34.53 -37.36 -0.82
CA ILE A 551 -33.36 -37.93 -1.50
C ILE A 551 -33.70 -39.31 -2.02
N ARG A 552 -33.24 -39.65 -3.24
CA ARG A 552 -33.25 -41.03 -3.73
C ARG A 552 -32.00 -41.72 -3.29
N PRO A 553 -32.02 -42.63 -2.31
CA PRO A 553 -30.83 -43.26 -1.80
C PRO A 553 -30.12 -44.05 -2.92
N ALA A 554 -28.88 -43.79 -3.12
CA ALA A 554 -28.00 -44.61 -3.96
C ALA A 554 -26.85 -45.12 -3.10
N ARG A 555 -26.48 -46.37 -3.29
CA ARG A 555 -25.32 -46.93 -2.62
C ARG A 555 -24.04 -46.36 -3.26
N CYS A 556 -23.22 -45.73 -2.44
CA CYS A 556 -21.99 -45.07 -2.88
C CYS A 556 -20.87 -45.29 -1.85
N ASP A 557 -19.64 -45.17 -2.33
CA ASP A 557 -18.45 -45.10 -1.48
C ASP A 557 -18.37 -43.72 -0.80
N HIS A 558 -18.63 -42.66 -1.56
CA HIS A 558 -18.67 -41.29 -1.05
C HIS A 558 -19.72 -40.46 -1.78
N LEU A 559 -20.00 -39.30 -1.25
CA LEU A 559 -20.95 -38.38 -1.86
C LEU A 559 -20.57 -36.92 -1.59
N LYS A 560 -21.14 -36.01 -2.38
CA LYS A 560 -21.04 -34.57 -2.22
C LYS A 560 -22.44 -33.95 -2.24
N PHE A 561 -22.59 -32.84 -1.53
CA PHE A 561 -23.81 -32.02 -1.55
C PHE A 561 -23.52 -30.65 -2.15
N ARG A 562 -24.50 -30.09 -2.84
CA ARG A 562 -24.49 -28.71 -3.29
C ARG A 562 -25.82 -28.06 -2.94
N LEU A 563 -25.75 -26.90 -2.31
CA LEU A 563 -26.86 -25.98 -2.12
C LEU A 563 -26.67 -24.82 -3.11
N THR A 564 -27.71 -24.50 -3.86
CA THR A 564 -27.78 -23.28 -4.65
C THR A 564 -29.03 -22.52 -4.28
N GLY A 565 -28.97 -21.20 -4.25
CA GLY A 565 -30.15 -20.44 -3.87
C GLY A 565 -30.09 -19.00 -4.34
N LYS A 566 -31.18 -18.28 -4.07
CA LYS A 566 -31.32 -16.87 -4.39
C LYS A 566 -31.92 -16.13 -3.21
N GLY A 567 -31.42 -14.94 -2.94
CA GLY A 567 -31.94 -14.07 -1.87
C GLY A 567 -31.40 -14.44 -0.49
N GLU A 568 -32.01 -13.86 0.54
CA GLU A 568 -31.58 -14.00 1.93
C GLU A 568 -31.84 -15.42 2.47
N MET A 569 -30.92 -15.94 3.25
CA MET A 569 -31.10 -17.16 4.02
C MET A 569 -30.22 -17.17 5.27
N LYS A 570 -30.57 -17.98 6.27
CA LYS A 570 -29.67 -18.41 7.34
C LYS A 570 -29.83 -19.91 7.52
N LEU A 571 -28.76 -20.66 7.31
CA LEU A 571 -28.70 -22.10 7.52
C LEU A 571 -28.27 -22.38 8.97
N PHE A 572 -29.15 -23.01 9.76
CA PHE A 572 -28.91 -23.34 11.18
C PHE A 572 -28.28 -24.71 11.34
N SER A 573 -28.78 -25.71 10.60
CA SER A 573 -28.19 -27.04 10.62
C SER A 573 -28.49 -27.83 9.36
N LEU A 574 -27.56 -28.75 9.06
CA LEU A 574 -27.66 -29.77 8.02
C LEU A 574 -27.54 -31.14 8.71
N ALA A 575 -28.66 -31.86 8.85
CA ALA A 575 -28.70 -33.20 9.42
C ALA A 575 -28.84 -34.26 8.33
N ARG A 576 -28.07 -35.34 8.44
CA ARG A 576 -28.01 -36.46 7.49
C ARG A 576 -28.16 -37.77 8.23
N VAL A 577 -29.04 -38.63 7.77
CA VAL A 577 -29.22 -40.01 8.30
C VAL A 577 -28.54 -40.96 7.33
N LEU A 578 -27.49 -41.59 7.80
CA LEU A 578 -26.67 -42.55 7.07
C LEU A 578 -27.09 -43.96 7.45
N GLU A 579 -27.09 -44.84 6.48
CA GLU A 579 -27.30 -46.28 6.65
C GLU A 579 -26.17 -47.04 5.97
N ALA A 580 -25.52 -47.95 6.69
CA ALA A 580 -24.50 -48.82 6.12
C ALA A 580 -25.13 -49.75 5.09
N GLY A 581 -24.58 -49.85 3.90
CA GLY A 581 -24.99 -50.83 2.91
C GLY A 581 -24.32 -52.16 3.20
N SER A 582 -24.96 -53.27 2.81
CA SER A 582 -24.26 -54.56 2.75
C SER A 582 -23.23 -54.56 1.59
N ASP A 583 -22.09 -55.19 1.76
CA ASP A 583 -21.06 -55.36 0.74
C ASP A 583 -21.46 -56.35 -0.36
N ALA A 584 -22.72 -56.77 -0.40
CA ALA A 584 -23.24 -57.72 -1.41
C ALA A 584 -23.76 -57.03 -2.68
#